data_8370b0654e9df623d1a856c91737b82a
#
_entry.id   8370b0654e9df623d1a856c91737b82a
#
_cell.length_a   1.000
_cell.length_b   1.000
_cell.length_c   1.000
_cell.angle_alpha   90.00
_cell.angle_beta   90.00
_cell.angle_gamma   90.00
#
_symmetry.space_group_name_H-M   'P 1'
#
loop_
_entity.id
_entity.type
_entity.pdbx_description
1 polymer ?
#
loop_
_entity_poly.entity_id
_entity_poly.type
_entity_poly.pdbx_seq_one_letter_code
_entity_poly.pdbx_strand_id
1 'polypeptide(L)'
;YRESFSDAKNTLNKHSIGFAHHKVIHLLSMYHGITISELLKKLKITKQSLNRVIKDLTKSKCVFFEKGKKDTRLKHIYLTDEGKKLFDEIFSNQKKRIHKALLGSSPKEVLHFDKVIKRIINEKI
;
A
#
# COMPACT_ATOMS: atom_id res chain seq x y z
N TYR A 1 -11.33 -9.96 7.27
CA TYR A 1 -9.96 -9.98 6.73
C TYR A 1 -9.81 -10.91 5.53
N ARG A 2 -10.32 -12.13 5.63
CA ARG A 2 -10.27 -13.11 4.54
C ARG A 2 -10.89 -12.60 3.24
N GLU A 3 -12.05 -11.98 3.33
CA GLU A 3 -12.77 -11.45 2.18
C GLU A 3 -12.06 -10.27 1.54
N SER A 4 -11.53 -9.35 2.37
CA SER A 4 -10.72 -8.24 1.88
C SER A 4 -9.45 -8.72 1.20
N PHE A 5 -8.80 -9.74 1.73
CA PHE A 5 -7.63 -10.34 1.13
C PHE A 5 -7.96 -11.02 -0.20
N SER A 6 -9.12 -11.69 -0.29
CA SER A 6 -9.60 -12.31 -1.53
C SER A 6 -9.80 -11.28 -2.64
N ASP A 7 -10.40 -10.13 -2.32
CA ASP A 7 -10.59 -9.04 -3.27
C ASP A 7 -9.26 -8.52 -3.80
N ALA A 8 -8.30 -8.29 -2.92
CA ALA A 8 -6.95 -7.85 -3.30
C ALA A 8 -6.24 -8.92 -4.14
N LYS A 9 -6.34 -10.18 -3.76
CA LYS A 9 -5.72 -11.29 -4.48
C LYS A 9 -6.24 -11.41 -5.91
N ASN A 10 -7.54 -11.23 -6.11
CA ASN A 10 -8.12 -11.28 -7.44
C ASN A 10 -7.56 -10.16 -8.35
N THR A 11 -7.45 -8.96 -7.83
CA THR A 11 -6.86 -7.84 -8.57
C THR A 11 -5.38 -8.07 -8.84
N LEU A 12 -4.64 -8.58 -7.86
CA LEU A 12 -3.21 -8.89 -8.00
C LEU A 12 -2.98 -9.97 -9.05
N ASN A 13 -3.79 -11.03 -9.07
CA ASN A 13 -3.70 -12.08 -10.07
C ASN A 13 -3.95 -11.55 -11.48
N LYS A 14 -4.92 -10.66 -11.64
CA LYS A 14 -5.24 -10.02 -12.92
C LYS A 14 -4.05 -9.25 -13.49
N HIS A 15 -3.25 -8.62 -12.63
CA HIS A 15 -2.10 -7.83 -13.03
C HIS A 15 -0.77 -8.58 -12.90
N SER A 16 -0.81 -9.88 -12.58
CA SER A 16 0.39 -10.72 -12.38
C SER A 16 1.34 -10.16 -11.31
N ILE A 17 0.77 -9.61 -10.25
CA ILE A 17 1.50 -8.97 -9.16
C ILE A 17 1.35 -9.79 -7.88
N GLY A 18 2.46 -9.98 -7.15
CA GLY A 18 2.48 -10.73 -5.89
C GLY A 18 2.09 -9.89 -4.68
N PHE A 19 1.93 -10.57 -3.54
CA PHE A 19 1.52 -9.94 -2.29
C PHE A 19 2.53 -8.91 -1.75
N ALA A 20 3.83 -9.18 -1.93
CA ALA A 20 4.88 -8.24 -1.52
C ALA A 20 4.79 -6.92 -2.30
N HIS A 21 4.44 -6.99 -3.58
CA HIS A 21 4.24 -5.81 -4.42
C HIS A 21 3.09 -4.95 -3.91
N HIS A 22 2.01 -5.57 -3.44
CA HIS A 22 0.87 -4.90 -2.86
C HIS A 22 1.27 -4.04 -1.65
N LYS A 23 2.11 -4.57 -0.76
CA LYS A 23 2.59 -3.83 0.40
C LYS A 23 3.42 -2.60 0.01
N VAL A 24 4.28 -2.75 -0.98
CA VAL A 24 5.11 -1.64 -1.47
C VAL A 24 4.24 -0.56 -2.09
N ILE A 25 3.31 -0.92 -2.96
CA ILE A 25 2.38 0.04 -3.59
C ILE A 25 1.59 0.81 -2.53
N HIS A 26 1.13 0.11 -1.49
CA HIS A 26 0.39 0.75 -0.39
C HIS A 26 1.24 1.81 0.32
N LEU A 27 2.49 1.49 0.66
CA LEU A 27 3.38 2.45 1.30
C LEU A 27 3.73 3.62 0.39
N LEU A 28 3.92 3.38 -0.90
CA LEU A 28 4.19 4.45 -1.86
C LEU A 28 2.99 5.40 -2.02
N SER A 29 1.77 4.88 -1.86
CA SER A 29 0.57 5.73 -1.88
C SER A 29 0.46 6.61 -0.64
N MET A 30 0.98 6.14 0.50
CA MET A 30 0.94 6.89 1.76
C MET A 30 2.11 7.88 1.89
N TYR A 31 3.29 7.50 1.39
CA TYR A 31 4.52 8.27 1.56
C TYR A 31 5.13 8.61 0.21
N HIS A 32 4.70 9.71 -0.38
CA HIS A 32 5.23 10.18 -1.67
C HIS A 32 6.68 10.63 -1.53
N GLY A 33 7.54 10.07 -2.37
CA GLY A 33 8.95 10.42 -2.35
C GLY A 33 9.76 9.75 -1.26
N ILE A 34 9.31 8.61 -0.77
CA ILE A 34 10.06 7.80 0.20
C ILE A 34 11.32 7.23 -0.45
N THR A 35 12.40 7.09 0.33
CA THR A 35 13.63 6.47 -0.15
C THR A 35 13.60 4.95 0.05
N ILE A 36 14.50 4.23 -0.63
CA ILE A 36 14.66 2.78 -0.46
C ILE A 36 14.96 2.42 0.99
N SER A 37 15.85 3.18 1.64
CA SER A 37 16.21 2.96 3.04
C SER A 37 15.00 3.06 3.97
N GLU A 38 14.17 4.06 3.75
CA GLU A 38 12.96 4.27 4.53
C GLU A 38 11.94 3.15 4.30
N LEU A 39 11.80 2.69 3.05
CA LEU A 39 10.95 1.54 2.71
C LEU A 39 11.41 0.28 3.44
N LEU A 40 12.70 0.00 3.45
CA LEU A 40 13.26 -1.16 4.15
C LEU A 40 12.92 -1.13 5.63
N LYS A 41 13.05 0.03 6.28
CA LYS A 41 12.73 0.18 7.70
C LYS A 41 11.26 -0.10 7.99
N LYS A 42 10.37 0.36 7.11
CA LYS A 42 8.93 0.19 7.30
C LYS A 42 8.42 -1.21 6.99
N LEU A 43 8.99 -1.84 5.97
CA LEU A 43 8.54 -3.16 5.51
C LEU A 43 9.13 -4.32 6.30
N LYS A 44 10.28 -4.13 6.92
CA LYS A 44 11.00 -5.19 7.66
C LYS A 44 11.25 -6.44 6.79
N ILE A 45 11.61 -6.21 5.54
CA ILE A 45 11.99 -7.26 4.58
C ILE A 45 13.45 -7.12 4.20
N THR A 46 14.01 -8.12 3.52
CA THR A 46 15.39 -8.07 3.07
C THR A 46 15.53 -7.08 1.91
N LYS A 47 16.74 -6.51 1.78
CA LYS A 47 17.07 -5.63 0.67
C LYS A 47 16.89 -6.32 -0.68
N GLN A 48 17.25 -7.61 -0.76
CA GLN A 48 17.09 -8.42 -1.98
C GLN A 48 15.62 -8.56 -2.38
N SER A 49 14.74 -8.83 -1.41
CA SER A 49 13.30 -8.93 -1.67
C SER A 49 12.72 -7.61 -2.16
N LEU A 50 13.11 -6.50 -1.52
CA LEU A 50 12.66 -5.18 -1.94
C LEU A 50 13.16 -4.84 -3.35
N ASN A 51 14.42 -5.11 -3.65
CA ASN A 51 14.99 -4.84 -4.98
C ASN A 51 14.23 -5.60 -6.08
N ARG A 52 13.86 -6.85 -5.81
CA ARG A 52 13.05 -7.64 -6.74
C ARG A 52 11.69 -7.00 -7.01
N VAL A 53 11.01 -6.59 -5.94
CA VAL A 53 9.69 -5.94 -6.03
C VAL A 53 9.81 -4.63 -6.81
N ILE A 54 10.78 -3.80 -6.49
CA ILE A 54 11.00 -2.50 -7.17
C ILE A 54 11.31 -2.72 -8.65
N LYS A 55 12.13 -3.73 -8.97
CA LYS A 55 12.44 -4.07 -10.35
C LYS A 55 11.18 -4.45 -11.14
N ASP A 56 10.33 -5.29 -10.54
CA ASP A 56 9.08 -5.71 -11.17
C ASP A 56 8.12 -4.52 -11.36
N LEU A 57 7.99 -3.66 -10.35
CA LEU A 57 7.13 -2.48 -10.43
C LEU A 57 7.64 -1.46 -11.45
N THR A 58 8.96 -1.31 -11.57
CA THR A 58 9.58 -0.44 -12.59
C THR A 58 9.30 -1.00 -13.99
N LYS A 59 9.44 -2.30 -14.15
CA LYS A 59 9.17 -2.99 -15.42
C LYS A 59 7.71 -2.85 -15.84
N SER A 60 6.79 -2.86 -14.88
CA SER A 60 5.35 -2.66 -15.12
C SER A 60 4.97 -1.18 -15.23
N LYS A 61 5.93 -0.27 -15.16
CA LYS A 61 5.74 1.19 -15.24
C LYS A 61 4.84 1.75 -14.12
N CYS A 62 4.83 1.09 -12.97
CA CYS A 62 4.02 1.53 -11.82
C CYS A 62 4.76 2.52 -10.92
N VAL A 63 6.09 2.56 -10.96
CA VAL A 63 6.92 3.45 -10.15
C VAL A 63 8.00 4.12 -10.99
N PHE A 64 8.46 5.27 -10.50
CA PHE A 64 9.61 5.96 -11.07
C PHE A 64 10.46 6.56 -9.95
N PHE A 65 11.70 6.87 -10.28
CA PHE A 65 12.67 7.44 -9.36
C PHE A 65 13.02 8.87 -9.73
N GLU A 66 13.23 9.70 -8.70
CA GLU A 66 13.83 11.03 -8.88
C GLU A 66 15.02 11.18 -7.94
N LYS A 67 16.08 11.83 -8.41
CA LYS A 67 17.23 12.16 -7.58
C LYS A 67 16.87 13.26 -6.60
N GLY A 68 17.38 13.17 -5.36
CA GLY A 68 17.20 14.21 -4.37
C GLY A 68 17.84 15.53 -4.79
N LYS A 69 17.16 16.63 -4.54
CA LYS A 69 17.64 17.98 -4.87
C LYS A 69 18.80 18.40 -3.97
N LYS A 70 18.73 18.02 -2.68
CA LYS A 70 19.76 18.36 -1.68
C LYS A 70 20.89 17.34 -1.67
N ASP A 71 20.60 16.07 -1.83
CA ASP A 71 21.56 14.98 -1.89
C ASP A 71 21.25 14.12 -3.12
N THR A 72 22.08 14.24 -4.14
CA THR A 72 21.90 13.52 -5.42
C THR A 72 22.15 12.02 -5.31
N ARG A 73 22.72 11.55 -4.18
CA ARG A 73 22.91 10.12 -3.92
C ARG A 73 21.62 9.45 -3.50
N LEU A 74 20.67 10.21 -2.97
CA LEU A 74 19.36 9.71 -2.58
C LEU A 74 18.43 9.63 -3.77
N LYS A 75 17.71 8.52 -3.88
CA LYS A 75 16.67 8.33 -4.89
C LYS A 75 15.33 8.23 -4.19
N HIS A 76 14.41 9.08 -4.60
CA HIS A 76 13.04 9.08 -4.11
C HIS A 76 12.14 8.32 -5.08
N ILE A 77 11.25 7.50 -4.53
CA ILE A 77 10.36 6.65 -5.32
C ILE A 77 8.95 7.25 -5.31
N TYR A 78 8.32 7.25 -6.47
CA TYR A 78 6.96 7.74 -6.67
C TYR A 78 6.13 6.74 -7.45
N LEU A 79 4.83 6.73 -7.21
CA LEU A 79 3.90 6.02 -8.07
C LEU A 79 3.65 6.81 -9.35
N THR A 80 3.62 6.13 -10.48
CA THR A 80 3.15 6.69 -11.75
C THR A 80 1.62 6.76 -11.73
N ASP A 81 1.01 7.37 -12.75
CA ASP A 81 -0.45 7.35 -12.90
C ASP A 81 -0.97 5.92 -13.03
N GLU A 82 -0.24 5.06 -13.74
CA GLU A 82 -0.55 3.63 -13.84
C GLU A 82 -0.49 2.94 -12.48
N GLY A 83 0.52 3.27 -11.67
CA GLY A 83 0.65 2.75 -10.31
C GLY A 83 -0.50 3.19 -9.40
N LYS A 84 -0.93 4.44 -9.53
CA LYS A 84 -2.08 4.97 -8.78
C LYS A 84 -3.37 4.25 -9.17
N LYS A 85 -3.58 4.01 -10.46
CA LYS A 85 -4.74 3.26 -10.96
C LYS A 85 -4.75 1.83 -10.42
N LEU A 86 -3.60 1.18 -10.40
CA LEU A 86 -3.45 -0.16 -9.84
C LEU A 86 -3.78 -0.18 -8.35
N PHE A 87 -3.28 0.81 -7.60
CA PHE A 87 -3.60 0.97 -6.18
C PHE A 87 -5.11 1.10 -5.97
N ASP A 88 -5.77 1.98 -6.72
CA ASP A 88 -7.20 2.20 -6.62
C ASP A 88 -7.99 0.94 -6.95
N GLU A 89 -7.59 0.19 -7.98
CA GLU A 89 -8.22 -1.07 -8.35
C GLU A 89 -8.10 -2.12 -7.25
N ILE A 90 -6.90 -2.26 -6.65
CA ILE A 90 -6.66 -3.21 -5.57
C ILE A 90 -7.55 -2.91 -4.35
N PHE A 91 -7.66 -1.65 -3.99
CA PHE A 91 -8.34 -1.23 -2.77
C PHE A 91 -9.81 -0.85 -2.94
N SER A 92 -10.30 -0.68 -4.18
CA SER A 92 -11.68 -0.24 -4.42
C SER A 92 -12.71 -1.19 -3.81
N ASN A 93 -12.55 -2.48 -4.00
CA ASN A 93 -13.46 -3.48 -3.47
C ASN A 93 -13.42 -3.53 -1.95
N GLN A 94 -12.24 -3.41 -1.35
CA GLN A 94 -12.09 -3.34 0.10
C GLN A 94 -12.78 -2.11 0.67
N LYS A 95 -12.59 -0.95 0.06
CA LYS A 95 -13.25 0.30 0.46
C LYS A 95 -14.76 0.19 0.39
N LYS A 96 -15.30 -0.38 -0.68
CA LYS A 96 -16.74 -0.58 -0.85
C LYS A 96 -17.32 -1.51 0.21
N ARG A 97 -16.61 -2.58 0.52
CA ARG A 97 -17.03 -3.56 1.54
C ARG A 97 -17.09 -2.91 2.93
N ILE A 98 -16.05 -2.17 3.30
CA ILE A 98 -16.01 -1.44 4.57
C ILE A 98 -17.10 -0.38 4.63
N HIS A 99 -17.27 0.40 3.57
CA HIS A 99 -18.27 1.46 3.49
C HIS A 99 -19.68 0.88 3.66
N LYS A 100 -19.99 -0.21 2.97
CA LYS A 100 -21.28 -0.90 3.08
C LYS A 100 -21.53 -1.38 4.50
N ALA A 101 -20.52 -1.97 5.16
CA ALA A 101 -20.63 -2.41 6.53
C ALA A 101 -20.92 -1.25 7.49
N LEU A 102 -20.25 -0.10 7.31
CA LEU A 102 -20.49 1.08 8.13
C LEU A 102 -21.90 1.64 7.94
N LEU A 103 -22.39 1.67 6.70
CA LEU A 103 -23.76 2.13 6.42
C LEU A 103 -24.83 1.22 7.03
N GLY A 104 -24.53 -0.09 7.14
CA GLY A 104 -25.42 -1.06 7.75
C GLY A 104 -25.34 -1.12 9.27
N SER A 105 -24.48 -0.32 9.89
CA SER A 105 -24.25 -0.33 11.34
C SER A 105 -24.89 0.86 12.02
N SER A 106 -25.25 0.71 13.31
CA SER A 106 -25.80 1.81 14.10
C SER A 106 -24.71 2.85 14.41
N PRO A 107 -25.10 4.11 14.72
CA PRO A 107 -24.12 5.13 15.13
C PRO A 107 -23.26 4.72 16.31
N LYS A 108 -23.81 3.99 17.27
CA LYS A 108 -23.06 3.47 18.42
C LYS A 108 -22.01 2.44 17.99
N GLU A 109 -22.36 1.53 17.08
CA GLU A 109 -21.44 0.52 16.56
C GLU A 109 -20.28 1.15 15.82
N VAL A 110 -20.54 2.14 14.99
CA VAL A 110 -19.50 2.88 14.26
C VAL A 110 -18.56 3.59 15.24
N LEU A 111 -19.10 4.23 16.26
CA LEU A 111 -18.32 4.95 17.27
C LEU A 111 -17.44 3.99 18.07
N HIS A 112 -17.98 2.84 18.48
CA HIS A 112 -17.22 1.82 19.21
C HIS A 112 -16.12 1.21 18.36
N PHE A 113 -16.41 0.93 17.09
CA PHE A 113 -15.42 0.44 16.13
C PHE A 113 -14.27 1.43 15.96
N ASP A 114 -14.58 2.71 15.81
CA ASP A 114 -13.58 3.78 15.69
C ASP A 114 -12.66 3.80 16.92
N LYS A 115 -13.20 3.68 18.11
CA LYS A 115 -12.41 3.63 19.34
C LYS A 115 -11.47 2.42 19.39
N VAL A 116 -11.94 1.25 18.97
CA VAL A 116 -11.12 0.02 18.94
C VAL A 116 -9.98 0.17 17.93
N ILE A 117 -10.28 0.65 16.73
CA ILE A 117 -9.29 0.85 15.68
C ILE A 117 -8.21 1.85 16.11
N LYS A 118 -8.60 2.94 16.76
CA LYS A 118 -7.65 3.94 17.27
C LYS A 118 -6.70 3.36 18.30
N ARG A 119 -7.17 2.44 19.15
CA ARG A 119 -6.30 1.74 20.10
C ARG A 119 -5.26 0.89 19.38
N ILE A 120 -5.65 0.17 18.34
CA ILE A 120 -4.75 -0.65 17.54
C ILE A 120 -3.67 0.21 16.87
N ILE A 121 -4.07 1.33 16.29
CA ILE A 121 -3.15 2.24 15.57
C ILE A 121 -2.18 2.92 16.54
N ASN A 122 -2.65 3.33 17.73
CA ASN A 122 -1.86 4.08 18.69
C ASN A 122 -0.97 3.20 19.57
N GLU A 123 -1.26 1.92 19.69
CA GLU A 123 -0.36 0.99 20.37
C GLU A 123 0.83 0.68 19.47
N LYS A 124 1.94 1.34 19.76
CA LYS A 124 3.21 0.98 19.13
C LYS A 124 3.73 -0.27 19.81
N ILE A 125 3.58 -1.35 19.15
CA ILE A 125 4.15 -2.62 19.59
C ILE A 125 5.61 -2.67 19.16
#